data_e169e6e127df3f8cdc5b000ccb0d14ce
#
_entry.id   e169e6e127df3f8cdc5b000ccb0d14ce
#
_cell.length_a   1.000
_cell.length_b   1.000
_cell.length_c   1.000
_cell.angle_alpha   90.00
_cell.angle_beta   90.00
_cell.angle_gamma   90.00
#
_symmetry.space_group_name_H-M   'P 1'
#
loop_
_entity.id
_entity.type
_entity.pdbx_description
1 polymer ?
#
loop_
_entity_poly.entity_id
_entity_poly.type
_entity_poly.pdbx_seq_one_letter_code
_entity_poly.pdbx_strand_id
1 'polypeptide(L)'
;LAPDLMTIAKGLTSGYIPMGGVIVRDEVVQVINQGGDFNHGFTYSGHPVAAAVGLENLRILRDEHIVDNVRTEAAPYLQKRLRELQDHPLVGEVRGLGMLGAIELVKDKATRSRHEGRGAGMICRQFCFDNGLIMRAVGDTMIIAPPLVISHAEIDELVSKARLCLDLTLEALGG
;
A
#
# COMPACT_ATOMS: atom_id res chain seq x y z
N LEU A 1 8.36 18.92 -2.27
CA LEU A 1 8.88 18.52 -3.59
C LEU A 1 8.00 19.15 -4.66
N ALA A 2 8.61 19.71 -5.70
CA ALA A 2 7.94 20.24 -6.87
C ALA A 2 8.57 19.57 -8.11
N PRO A 3 8.10 18.36 -8.48
CA PRO A 3 8.68 17.63 -9.60
C PRO A 3 8.31 18.30 -10.93
N ASP A 4 9.17 18.17 -11.93
CA ASP A 4 8.91 18.61 -13.29
C ASP A 4 8.01 17.63 -14.05
N LEU A 5 8.12 16.34 -13.69
CA LEU A 5 7.32 15.23 -14.22
C LEU A 5 6.83 14.36 -13.07
N MET A 6 5.55 13.96 -13.11
CA MET A 6 4.98 13.04 -12.13
C MET A 6 4.16 11.95 -12.82
N THR A 7 4.59 10.71 -12.68
CA THR A 7 3.84 9.55 -13.19
C THR A 7 2.69 9.21 -12.24
N ILE A 8 1.50 8.95 -12.78
CA ILE A 8 0.30 8.56 -12.06
C ILE A 8 -0.31 7.29 -12.65
N ALA A 9 -0.86 6.42 -11.79
CA ALA A 9 -1.54 5.19 -12.20
C ALA A 9 -2.37 4.62 -11.03
N LYS A 10 -2.77 3.35 -11.08
CA LYS A 10 -3.38 2.56 -10.00
C LYS A 10 -4.60 3.24 -9.36
N GLY A 11 -4.42 3.99 -8.29
CA GLY A 11 -5.48 4.73 -7.60
C GLY A 11 -6.22 5.75 -8.48
N LEU A 12 -5.68 6.12 -9.64
CA LEU A 12 -6.35 6.99 -10.61
C LEU A 12 -7.71 6.44 -11.05
N THR A 13 -7.83 5.12 -11.15
CA THR A 13 -9.06 4.42 -11.52
C THR A 13 -9.49 3.38 -10.47
N SER A 14 -8.87 3.37 -9.29
CA SER A 14 -9.10 2.38 -8.22
C SER A 14 -9.07 0.92 -8.71
N GLY A 15 -8.31 0.64 -9.78
CA GLY A 15 -8.16 -0.70 -10.36
C GLY A 15 -9.31 -1.18 -11.25
N TYR A 16 -10.34 -0.39 -11.46
CA TYR A 16 -11.48 -0.75 -12.32
C TYR A 16 -11.10 -0.90 -13.80
N ILE A 17 -10.16 -0.09 -14.28
CA ILE A 17 -9.65 -0.15 -15.65
C ILE A 17 -8.17 0.24 -15.69
N PRO A 18 -7.33 -0.38 -16.55
CA PRO A 18 -5.96 0.02 -16.71
C PRO A 18 -5.85 1.46 -17.24
N MET A 19 -5.21 2.34 -16.49
CA MET A 19 -4.93 3.71 -16.89
C MET A 19 -3.69 4.22 -16.17
N GLY A 20 -2.90 4.99 -16.87
CA GLY A 20 -1.77 5.74 -16.33
C GLY A 20 -1.58 7.03 -17.08
N GLY A 21 -0.82 7.95 -16.50
CA GLY A 21 -0.52 9.23 -17.10
C GLY A 21 0.77 9.83 -16.58
N VAL A 22 1.17 10.92 -17.18
CA VAL A 22 2.28 11.75 -16.72
C VAL A 22 1.76 13.19 -16.62
N ILE A 23 1.88 13.78 -15.47
CA ILE A 23 1.66 15.22 -15.27
C ILE A 23 2.99 15.89 -15.57
N VAL A 24 2.96 16.93 -16.39
CA VAL A 24 4.15 17.63 -16.88
C VAL A 24 4.01 19.11 -16.55
N ARG A 25 5.08 19.75 -16.10
CA ARG A 25 5.10 21.19 -15.84
C ARG A 25 4.91 21.99 -17.12
N ASP A 26 4.28 23.14 -17.02
CA ASP A 26 3.96 24.02 -18.14
C ASP A 26 5.21 24.44 -18.91
N GLU A 27 6.32 24.70 -18.25
CA GLU A 27 7.58 25.09 -18.90
C GLU A 27 8.08 24.00 -19.86
N VAL A 28 7.95 22.73 -19.47
CA VAL A 28 8.33 21.59 -20.32
C VAL A 28 7.35 21.44 -21.48
N VAL A 29 6.04 21.56 -21.20
CA VAL A 29 4.98 21.48 -22.22
C VAL A 29 5.16 22.59 -23.28
N GLN A 30 5.51 23.81 -22.87
CA GLN A 30 5.76 24.93 -23.80
C GLN A 30 6.90 24.61 -24.79
N VAL A 31 7.99 24.00 -24.30
CA VAL A 31 9.11 23.59 -25.18
C VAL A 31 8.68 22.48 -26.14
N ILE A 32 7.92 21.49 -25.67
CA ILE A 32 7.40 20.41 -26.52
C ILE A 32 6.52 21.01 -27.64
N ASN A 33 5.61 21.90 -27.28
CA ASN A 33 4.69 22.52 -28.23
C ASN A 33 5.39 23.42 -29.27
N GLN A 34 6.55 23.97 -28.94
CA GLN A 34 7.36 24.74 -29.89
C GLN A 34 8.17 23.86 -30.86
N GLY A 35 8.48 22.63 -30.42
CA GLY A 35 9.31 21.68 -31.18
C GLY A 35 8.58 20.91 -32.29
N GLY A 36 7.27 21.08 -32.44
CA GLY A 36 6.43 20.34 -33.36
C GLY A 36 5.61 19.23 -32.71
N ASP A 37 5.18 18.25 -33.50
CA ASP A 37 4.31 17.19 -33.04
C ASP A 37 5.04 16.22 -32.08
N PHE A 38 4.48 16.03 -30.88
CA PHE A 38 4.95 15.02 -29.92
C PHE A 38 4.33 13.65 -30.25
N ASN A 39 4.94 12.94 -31.19
CA ASN A 39 4.48 11.64 -31.67
C ASN A 39 4.84 10.50 -30.72
N HIS A 40 4.27 10.50 -29.51
CA HIS A 40 4.48 9.44 -28.53
C HIS A 40 3.15 9.01 -27.90
N GLY A 41 2.90 7.69 -27.87
CA GLY A 41 1.72 7.11 -27.26
C GLY A 41 1.51 5.65 -27.68
N PHE A 42 0.59 5.01 -27.01
CA PHE A 42 0.11 3.67 -27.37
C PHE A 42 -1.20 3.78 -28.15
N THR A 43 -1.54 2.76 -28.93
CA THR A 43 -2.79 2.74 -29.73
C THR A 43 -4.03 3.05 -28.89
N TYR A 44 -4.07 2.58 -27.63
CA TYR A 44 -5.18 2.82 -26.71
C TYR A 44 -5.00 4.04 -25.79
N SER A 45 -4.00 4.89 -26.03
CA SER A 45 -3.86 6.16 -25.27
C SER A 45 -5.10 7.02 -25.44
N GLY A 46 -5.55 7.65 -24.36
CA GLY A 46 -6.76 8.48 -24.36
C GLY A 46 -8.07 7.68 -24.50
N HIS A 47 -8.09 6.39 -24.16
CA HIS A 47 -9.29 5.56 -24.28
C HIS A 47 -10.47 6.18 -23.51
N PRO A 48 -11.61 6.49 -24.18
CA PRO A 48 -12.69 7.30 -23.58
C PRO A 48 -13.34 6.63 -22.36
N VAL A 49 -13.49 5.30 -22.36
CA VAL A 49 -14.04 4.58 -21.20
C VAL A 49 -13.08 4.67 -20.01
N ALA A 50 -11.76 4.53 -20.23
CA ALA A 50 -10.79 4.67 -19.16
C ALA A 50 -10.78 6.09 -18.57
N ALA A 51 -10.90 7.11 -19.43
CA ALA A 51 -11.00 8.49 -19.00
C ALA A 51 -12.28 8.75 -18.19
N ALA A 52 -13.43 8.22 -18.61
CA ALA A 52 -14.70 8.34 -17.89
C ALA A 52 -14.63 7.70 -16.50
N VAL A 53 -14.06 6.48 -16.39
CA VAL A 53 -13.84 5.81 -15.09
C VAL A 53 -12.90 6.62 -14.21
N GLY A 54 -11.80 7.14 -14.76
CA GLY A 54 -10.87 7.98 -14.01
C GLY A 54 -11.52 9.25 -13.47
N LEU A 55 -12.30 9.95 -14.30
CA LEU A 55 -13.03 11.15 -13.88
C LEU A 55 -14.04 10.86 -12.78
N GLU A 56 -14.80 9.77 -12.91
CA GLU A 56 -15.78 9.38 -11.88
C GLU A 56 -15.09 8.99 -10.56
N ASN A 57 -14.00 8.23 -10.63
CA ASN A 57 -13.21 7.90 -9.45
C ASN A 57 -12.67 9.14 -8.73
N LEU A 58 -12.15 10.11 -9.47
CA LEU A 58 -11.67 11.39 -8.90
C LEU A 58 -12.83 12.20 -8.30
N ARG A 59 -14.03 12.16 -8.92
CA ARG A 59 -15.23 12.79 -8.39
C ARG A 59 -15.61 12.18 -7.05
N ILE A 60 -15.68 10.85 -6.95
CA ILE A 60 -16.00 10.12 -5.71
C ILE A 60 -14.99 10.46 -4.61
N LEU A 61 -13.68 10.37 -4.90
CA LEU A 61 -12.63 10.69 -3.93
C LEU A 61 -12.78 12.09 -3.34
N ARG A 62 -13.17 13.07 -4.18
CA ARG A 62 -13.39 14.46 -3.76
C ARG A 62 -14.71 14.63 -3.01
N ASP A 63 -15.82 14.17 -3.60
CA ASP A 63 -17.17 14.47 -3.11
C ASP A 63 -17.48 13.72 -1.81
N GLU A 64 -16.90 12.53 -1.62
CA GLU A 64 -16.99 11.74 -0.40
C GLU A 64 -15.87 12.04 0.62
N HIS A 65 -15.02 13.03 0.34
CA HIS A 65 -13.91 13.45 1.21
C HIS A 65 -12.99 12.30 1.67
N ILE A 66 -12.82 11.27 0.81
CA ILE A 66 -12.11 10.03 1.17
C ILE A 66 -10.67 10.31 1.62
N VAL A 67 -9.94 11.17 0.89
CA VAL A 67 -8.55 11.51 1.22
C VAL A 67 -8.46 12.28 2.55
N ASP A 68 -9.40 13.16 2.83
CA ASP A 68 -9.45 13.90 4.09
C ASP A 68 -9.76 12.96 5.26
N ASN A 69 -10.74 12.05 5.11
CA ASN A 69 -11.02 11.03 6.12
C ASN A 69 -9.82 10.10 6.38
N VAL A 70 -9.10 9.71 5.32
CA VAL A 70 -7.85 8.95 5.49
C VAL A 70 -6.85 9.74 6.33
N ARG A 71 -6.67 11.02 6.04
CA ARG A 71 -5.69 11.87 6.71
C ARG A 71 -6.02 12.09 8.19
N THR A 72 -7.30 12.32 8.52
CA THR A 72 -7.73 12.73 9.87
C THR A 72 -8.13 11.57 10.76
N GLU A 73 -8.63 10.47 10.20
CA GLU A 73 -9.23 9.36 10.94
C GLU A 73 -8.54 8.02 10.66
N ALA A 74 -8.69 7.48 9.46
CA ALA A 74 -8.32 6.10 9.18
C ALA A 74 -6.80 5.84 9.32
N ALA A 75 -5.97 6.74 8.78
CA ALA A 75 -4.53 6.55 8.83
C ALA A 75 -3.94 6.69 10.25
N PRO A 76 -4.28 7.73 11.05
CA PRO A 76 -3.83 7.80 12.43
C PRO A 76 -4.25 6.57 13.25
N TYR A 77 -5.48 6.09 13.07
CA TYR A 77 -5.96 4.91 13.75
C TYR A 77 -5.22 3.64 13.34
N LEU A 78 -5.07 3.39 12.03
CA LEU A 78 -4.31 2.26 11.51
C LEU A 78 -2.86 2.26 12.05
N GLN A 79 -2.17 3.40 11.97
CA GLN A 79 -0.79 3.50 12.43
C GLN A 79 -0.67 3.27 13.95
N LYS A 80 -1.65 3.73 14.74
CA LYS A 80 -1.71 3.43 16.18
C LYS A 80 -1.85 1.94 16.42
N ARG A 81 -2.82 1.30 15.77
CA ARG A 81 -3.12 -0.14 15.94
C ARG A 81 -1.96 -1.02 15.47
N LEU A 82 -1.32 -0.69 14.37
CA LEU A 82 -0.15 -1.45 13.88
C LEU A 82 1.03 -1.40 14.85
N ARG A 83 1.28 -0.26 15.51
CA ARG A 83 2.36 -0.15 16.51
C ARG A 83 2.18 -1.10 17.69
N GLU A 84 0.96 -1.53 18.01
CA GLU A 84 0.70 -2.50 19.07
C GLU A 84 1.29 -3.88 18.75
N LEU A 85 1.62 -4.17 17.48
CA LEU A 85 2.31 -5.41 17.10
C LEU A 85 3.81 -5.36 17.38
N GLN A 86 4.36 -4.19 17.75
CA GLN A 86 5.79 -4.02 18.04
C GLN A 86 6.25 -4.83 19.25
N ASP A 87 5.36 -5.15 20.17
CA ASP A 87 5.67 -5.96 21.37
C ASP A 87 5.89 -7.45 21.04
N HIS A 88 5.34 -7.93 19.92
CA HIS A 88 5.41 -9.34 19.52
C HIS A 88 6.87 -9.81 19.33
N PRO A 89 7.27 -11.01 19.87
CA PRO A 89 8.67 -11.48 19.81
C PRO A 89 9.27 -11.53 18.41
N LEU A 90 8.47 -11.92 17.40
CA LEU A 90 8.89 -12.04 15.99
C LEU A 90 9.06 -10.69 15.31
N VAL A 91 8.57 -9.58 15.88
CA VAL A 91 8.53 -8.26 15.25
C VAL A 91 9.73 -7.41 15.64
N GLY A 92 10.64 -7.16 14.72
CA GLY A 92 11.79 -6.28 14.89
C GLY A 92 11.44 -4.80 14.77
N GLU A 93 10.57 -4.47 13.81
CA GLU A 93 10.13 -3.10 13.55
C GLU A 93 8.74 -3.06 12.94
N VAL A 94 7.95 -2.09 13.39
CA VAL A 94 6.72 -1.66 12.72
C VAL A 94 6.90 -0.23 12.22
N ARG A 95 6.72 -0.02 10.93
CA ARG A 95 6.83 1.30 10.30
C ARG A 95 5.72 1.53 9.31
N GLY A 96 5.36 2.78 9.09
CA GLY A 96 4.32 3.11 8.11
C GLY A 96 4.02 4.59 8.04
N LEU A 97 3.27 4.95 7.01
CA LEU A 97 2.78 6.29 6.77
C LEU A 97 1.43 6.22 6.05
N GLY A 98 0.47 6.98 6.52
CA GLY A 98 -0.88 6.97 5.94
C GLY A 98 -1.51 5.58 6.06
N MET A 99 -2.00 5.04 4.96
CA MET A 99 -2.58 3.70 4.86
C MET A 99 -1.58 2.61 4.52
N LEU A 100 -0.28 2.91 4.51
CA LEU A 100 0.77 1.93 4.29
C LEU A 100 1.40 1.53 5.62
N GLY A 101 1.56 0.23 5.85
CA GLY A 101 2.26 -0.32 7.00
C GLY A 101 3.20 -1.45 6.59
N ALA A 102 4.27 -1.62 7.35
CA ALA A 102 5.21 -2.72 7.21
C ALA A 102 5.61 -3.26 8.59
N ILE A 103 5.63 -4.58 8.69
CA ILE A 103 6.04 -5.32 9.88
C ILE A 103 7.27 -6.13 9.48
N GLU A 104 8.42 -5.82 10.04
CA GLU A 104 9.67 -6.53 9.78
C GLU A 104 9.80 -7.70 10.76
N LEU A 105 9.89 -8.91 10.23
CA LEU A 105 10.04 -10.13 11.00
C LEU A 105 11.53 -10.44 11.22
N VAL A 106 11.89 -10.74 12.45
CA VAL A 106 13.28 -11.01 12.87
C VAL A 106 13.33 -12.22 13.79
N LYS A 107 14.48 -12.91 13.78
CA LYS A 107 14.78 -13.97 14.73
C LYS A 107 15.12 -13.42 16.12
N ASP A 108 15.82 -12.32 16.16
CA ASP A 108 16.24 -11.66 17.38
C ASP A 108 16.10 -10.14 17.23
N LYS A 109 15.39 -9.53 18.18
CA LYS A 109 15.06 -8.09 18.13
C LYS A 109 16.27 -7.19 18.40
N ALA A 110 17.21 -7.63 19.23
CA ALA A 110 18.35 -6.81 19.63
C ALA A 110 19.37 -6.72 18.49
N THR A 111 19.62 -7.83 17.81
CA THR A 111 20.56 -7.90 16.68
C THR A 111 19.91 -7.66 15.34
N ARG A 112 18.59 -7.67 15.27
CA ARG A 112 17.78 -7.66 14.02
C ARG A 112 18.16 -8.78 13.04
N SER A 113 18.68 -9.91 13.57
CA SER A 113 19.05 -11.05 12.74
C SER A 113 17.80 -11.68 12.10
N ARG A 114 17.98 -12.25 10.92
CA ARG A 114 16.91 -12.91 10.16
C ARG A 114 16.89 -14.40 10.44
N HIS A 115 15.75 -15.04 10.13
CA HIS A 115 15.63 -16.49 10.14
C HIS A 115 16.38 -17.07 8.93
N GLU A 116 17.41 -17.88 9.19
CA GLU A 116 18.18 -18.56 8.13
C GLU A 116 17.34 -19.68 7.48
N GLY A 117 17.38 -19.78 6.15
CA GLY A 117 16.87 -20.90 5.38
C GLY A 117 15.34 -20.97 5.20
N ARG A 118 14.55 -20.41 6.11
CA ARG A 118 13.08 -20.32 5.97
C ARG A 118 12.68 -18.86 5.96
N GLY A 119 12.10 -18.38 4.85
CA GLY A 119 11.53 -17.04 4.79
C GLY A 119 10.37 -16.90 5.75
N ALA A 120 10.59 -16.30 6.93
CA ALA A 120 9.55 -16.06 7.92
C ALA A 120 8.35 -15.31 7.33
N GLY A 121 8.63 -14.36 6.44
CA GLY A 121 7.57 -13.63 5.73
C GLY A 121 6.67 -14.52 4.87
N MET A 122 7.22 -15.51 4.19
CA MET A 122 6.41 -16.42 3.37
C MET A 122 5.58 -17.38 4.21
N ILE A 123 6.09 -17.82 5.36
CA ILE A 123 5.34 -18.63 6.34
C ILE A 123 4.19 -17.79 6.90
N CYS A 124 4.47 -16.58 7.37
CA CYS A 124 3.47 -15.65 7.87
C CYS A 124 2.40 -15.34 6.83
N ARG A 125 2.81 -15.09 5.58
CA ARG A 125 1.88 -14.86 4.48
C ARG A 125 0.93 -16.04 4.27
N GLN A 126 1.42 -17.29 4.37
CA GLN A 126 0.54 -18.45 4.23
C GLN A 126 -0.50 -18.49 5.36
N PHE A 127 -0.08 -18.29 6.62
CA PHE A 127 -1.03 -18.21 7.73
C PHE A 127 -2.02 -17.07 7.56
N CYS A 128 -1.60 -15.93 7.00
CA CYS A 128 -2.52 -14.84 6.69
C CYS A 128 -3.62 -15.29 5.72
N PHE A 129 -3.26 -15.93 4.61
CA PHE A 129 -4.24 -16.46 3.64
C PHE A 129 -5.20 -17.47 4.28
N ASP A 130 -4.68 -18.40 5.07
CA ASP A 130 -5.47 -19.44 5.71
C ASP A 130 -6.46 -18.88 6.76
N ASN A 131 -6.17 -17.69 7.31
CA ASN A 131 -7.00 -16.98 8.28
C ASN A 131 -7.76 -15.78 7.71
N GLY A 132 -7.89 -15.68 6.38
CA GLY A 132 -8.69 -14.66 5.71
C GLY A 132 -8.10 -13.24 5.81
N LEU A 133 -6.78 -13.12 5.84
CA LEU A 133 -6.04 -11.85 5.77
C LEU A 133 -5.09 -11.87 4.58
N ILE A 134 -5.14 -10.83 3.75
CA ILE A 134 -4.18 -10.69 2.64
C ILE A 134 -3.09 -9.71 3.04
N MET A 135 -1.88 -10.22 3.24
CA MET A 135 -0.67 -9.43 3.41
C MET A 135 0.39 -9.84 2.38
N ARG A 136 1.15 -8.87 1.90
CA ARG A 136 2.25 -9.14 0.98
C ARG A 136 3.55 -9.35 1.74
N ALA A 137 4.23 -10.47 1.52
CA ALA A 137 5.60 -10.66 1.98
C ALA A 137 6.61 -10.12 0.95
N VAL A 138 7.57 -9.32 1.39
CA VAL A 138 8.75 -8.92 0.64
C VAL A 138 9.96 -9.28 1.48
N GLY A 139 10.58 -10.43 1.16
CA GLY A 139 11.47 -11.08 2.10
C GLY A 139 10.72 -11.36 3.41
N ASP A 140 11.30 -10.96 4.54
CA ASP A 140 10.70 -11.11 5.86
C ASP A 140 9.95 -9.84 6.32
N THR A 141 9.57 -8.98 5.40
CA THR A 141 8.73 -7.79 5.70
C THR A 141 7.30 -8.04 5.20
N MET A 142 6.34 -7.99 6.12
CA MET A 142 4.92 -8.08 5.82
C MET A 142 4.36 -6.68 5.56
N ILE A 143 3.79 -6.48 4.37
CA ILE A 143 3.25 -5.17 3.94
C ILE A 143 1.73 -5.18 4.04
N ILE A 144 1.18 -4.12 4.59
CA ILE A 144 -0.25 -3.84 4.73
C ILE A 144 -0.57 -2.58 3.94
N ALA A 145 -1.61 -2.66 3.10
CA ALA A 145 -2.14 -1.56 2.30
C ALA A 145 -3.66 -1.74 2.12
N PRO A 146 -4.47 -1.50 3.15
CA PRO A 146 -5.90 -1.69 3.09
C PRO A 146 -6.58 -0.63 2.20
N PRO A 147 -7.84 -0.85 1.78
CA PRO A 147 -8.63 0.16 1.07
C PRO A 147 -8.74 1.46 1.87
N LEU A 148 -8.80 2.60 1.16
CA LEU A 148 -8.91 3.92 1.80
C LEU A 148 -10.22 4.11 2.60
N VAL A 149 -11.24 3.32 2.28
CA VAL A 149 -12.57 3.36 2.91
C VAL A 149 -12.75 2.37 4.08
N ILE A 150 -11.66 1.74 4.53
CA ILE A 150 -11.68 0.80 5.64
C ILE A 150 -12.18 1.48 6.92
N SER A 151 -13.07 0.80 7.65
CA SER A 151 -13.58 1.26 8.95
C SER A 151 -12.60 0.93 10.10
N HIS A 152 -12.79 1.58 11.26
CA HIS A 152 -12.02 1.26 12.47
C HIS A 152 -12.23 -0.19 12.91
N ALA A 153 -13.44 -0.74 12.79
CA ALA A 153 -13.72 -2.14 13.14
C ALA A 153 -12.96 -3.12 12.24
N GLU A 154 -12.88 -2.83 10.94
CA GLU A 154 -12.10 -3.64 10.01
C GLU A 154 -10.59 -3.50 10.24
N ILE A 155 -10.10 -2.32 10.66
CA ILE A 155 -8.71 -2.14 11.10
C ILE A 155 -8.43 -2.99 12.34
N ASP A 156 -9.34 -3.05 13.31
CA ASP A 156 -9.21 -3.87 14.50
C ASP A 156 -9.17 -5.36 14.16
N GLU A 157 -10.04 -5.82 13.26
CA GLU A 157 -10.03 -7.19 12.74
C GLU A 157 -8.71 -7.51 12.03
N LEU A 158 -8.25 -6.60 11.14
CA LEU A 158 -6.99 -6.74 10.41
C LEU A 158 -5.81 -6.94 11.38
N VAL A 159 -5.68 -6.07 12.39
CA VAL A 159 -4.58 -6.12 13.37
C VAL A 159 -4.67 -7.37 14.25
N SER A 160 -5.88 -7.76 14.65
CA SER A 160 -6.10 -8.98 15.44
C SER A 160 -5.70 -10.24 14.67
N LYS A 161 -6.09 -10.33 13.38
CA LYS A 161 -5.68 -11.42 12.49
C LYS A 161 -4.17 -11.41 12.23
N ALA A 162 -3.58 -10.23 12.05
CA ALA A 162 -2.13 -10.11 11.88
C ALA A 162 -1.38 -10.65 13.11
N ARG A 163 -1.84 -10.33 14.34
CA ARG A 163 -1.26 -10.86 15.56
C ARG A 163 -1.36 -12.38 15.63
N LEU A 164 -2.54 -12.94 15.37
CA LEU A 164 -2.73 -14.38 15.31
C LEU A 164 -1.75 -15.06 14.31
N CYS A 165 -1.60 -14.47 13.13
CA CYS A 165 -0.70 -15.03 12.12
C CYS A 165 0.78 -14.90 12.51
N LEU A 166 1.16 -13.88 13.28
CA LEU A 166 2.49 -13.75 13.88
C LEU A 166 2.72 -14.84 14.93
N ASP A 167 1.74 -15.11 15.81
CA ASP A 167 1.81 -16.19 16.81
C ASP A 167 2.02 -17.54 16.13
N LEU A 168 1.19 -17.89 15.14
CA LEU A 168 1.31 -19.13 14.36
C LEU A 168 2.66 -19.23 13.64
N THR A 169 3.18 -18.11 13.14
CA THR A 169 4.48 -18.06 12.48
C THR A 169 5.61 -18.32 13.46
N LEU A 170 5.54 -17.74 14.66
CA LEU A 170 6.53 -17.97 15.72
C LEU A 170 6.60 -19.44 16.11
N GLU A 171 5.43 -20.07 16.33
CA GLU A 171 5.33 -21.51 16.62
C GLU A 171 5.93 -22.37 15.50
N ALA A 172 5.63 -22.07 14.24
CA ALA A 172 6.14 -22.81 13.08
C ALA A 172 7.67 -22.64 12.88
N LEU A 173 8.25 -21.57 13.41
CA LEU A 173 9.70 -21.32 13.38
C LEU A 173 10.43 -21.96 14.58
N GLY A 174 9.70 -22.57 15.53
CA GLY A 174 10.26 -23.26 16.68
C GLY A 174 10.55 -22.35 17.87
N GLY A 175 9.78 -21.27 17.97
CA GLY A 175 9.80 -20.33 19.10
C GLY A 175 8.87 -20.74 20.22
#